data_55e7624325d65277480b909cc08d431c
#
_entry.id   55e7624325d65277480b909cc08d431c
#
_cell.length_a   1.000
_cell.length_b   1.000
_cell.length_c   1.000
_cell.angle_alpha   90.00
_cell.angle_beta   90.00
_cell.angle_gamma   90.00
#
_symmetry.space_group_name_H-M   'P 1'
#
loop_
_entity.id
_entity.type
_entity.pdbx_description
1 polymer ?
#
loop_
_entity_poly.entity_id
_entity_poly.type
_entity_poly.pdbx_seq_one_letter_code
_entity_poly.pdbx_strand_id
1 'polypeptide(L)'
;MNRPPRQHTEDLLYKLRDRIPGLALRTTFISGFPGETEEEHEELMKFCREFKFERLGAFAYSEEDGTPAAEYPDQVEQAVRELRRDQLIAQQQEISEDFALSRVGSEVDVIVDGFNPDFDAWVGRTTLEAPDIDPIVFISEPPAGSGMAALEMGQMRKCKIVGTSLFDLEANLII
;
A
#
# COMPACT_ATOMS: atom_id res chain seq x y z
N MET A 1 -25.80 10.98 8.51
CA MET A 1 -25.24 9.65 8.16
C MET A 1 -24.67 9.04 9.43
N ASN A 2 -25.15 7.86 9.88
CA ASN A 2 -24.61 7.22 11.08
C ASN A 2 -23.23 6.65 10.73
N ARG A 3 -22.15 7.33 11.13
CA ARG A 3 -20.80 6.77 11.01
C ARG A 3 -20.60 5.74 12.12
N PRO A 4 -20.03 4.56 11.82
CA PRO A 4 -19.71 3.60 12.88
C PRO A 4 -18.70 4.23 13.86
N PRO A 5 -18.80 3.93 15.15
CA PRO A 5 -17.80 4.35 16.12
C PRO A 5 -16.41 3.85 15.71
N ARG A 6 -15.37 4.62 16.01
CA ARG A 6 -13.96 4.27 15.77
C ARG A 6 -13.64 2.85 16.23
N GLN A 7 -14.00 2.49 17.46
CA GLN A 7 -13.77 1.18 18.04
C GLN A 7 -14.33 0.04 17.17
N HIS A 8 -15.51 0.23 16.58
CA HIS A 8 -16.10 -0.78 15.71
C HIS A 8 -15.27 -1.01 14.43
N THR A 9 -14.70 0.05 13.88
CA THR A 9 -13.83 -0.04 12.71
C THR A 9 -12.52 -0.75 13.06
N GLU A 10 -11.89 -0.39 14.17
CA GLU A 10 -10.67 -1.03 14.66
C GLU A 10 -10.90 -2.52 14.95
N ASP A 11 -11.96 -2.88 15.67
CA ASP A 11 -12.33 -4.27 15.96
C ASP A 11 -12.55 -5.09 14.67
N LEU A 12 -13.17 -4.49 13.65
CA LEU A 12 -13.36 -5.12 12.36
C LEU A 12 -12.03 -5.39 11.65
N LEU A 13 -11.13 -4.40 11.63
CA LEU A 13 -9.83 -4.51 10.99
C LEU A 13 -8.95 -5.60 11.64
N TYR A 14 -8.88 -5.64 12.97
CA TYR A 14 -8.17 -6.68 13.69
C TYR A 14 -8.78 -8.07 13.45
N LYS A 15 -10.11 -8.16 13.44
CA LYS A 15 -10.82 -9.41 13.14
C LYS A 15 -10.56 -9.91 11.72
N LEU A 16 -10.45 -9.01 10.74
CA LEU A 16 -10.10 -9.38 9.37
C LEU A 16 -8.69 -9.96 9.29
N ARG A 17 -7.71 -9.34 9.93
CA ARG A 17 -6.34 -9.86 9.99
C ARG A 17 -6.24 -11.22 10.67
N ASP A 18 -6.96 -11.40 11.77
CA ASP A 18 -6.98 -12.68 12.50
C ASP A 18 -7.59 -13.80 11.66
N ARG A 19 -8.66 -13.52 10.92
CA ARG A 19 -9.41 -14.54 10.18
C ARG A 19 -8.89 -14.85 8.79
N ILE A 20 -8.14 -13.93 8.18
CA ILE A 20 -7.65 -14.06 6.81
C ILE A 20 -6.14 -13.89 6.83
N PRO A 21 -5.38 -14.97 7.00
CA PRO A 21 -3.92 -14.92 6.97
C PRO A 21 -3.41 -14.36 5.64
N GLY A 22 -2.44 -13.45 5.69
CA GLY A 22 -1.85 -12.82 4.51
C GLY A 22 -2.73 -11.78 3.82
N LEU A 23 -3.81 -11.31 4.46
CA LEU A 23 -4.64 -10.24 3.93
C LEU A 23 -3.86 -8.92 3.85
N ALA A 24 -3.76 -8.34 2.67
CA ALA A 24 -3.33 -6.96 2.50
C ALA A 24 -4.51 -6.01 2.70
N LEU A 25 -4.39 -5.09 3.63
CA LEU A 25 -5.40 -4.07 3.91
C LEU A 25 -4.99 -2.73 3.28
N ARG A 26 -5.93 -2.17 2.51
CA ARG A 26 -5.78 -0.85 1.89
C ARG A 26 -6.71 0.14 2.56
N THR A 27 -6.21 1.33 2.82
CA THR A 27 -7.00 2.46 3.32
C THR A 27 -6.58 3.77 2.67
N THR A 28 -7.43 4.78 2.83
CA THR A 28 -7.14 6.15 2.44
C THR A 28 -7.68 7.08 3.51
N PHE A 29 -6.85 8.02 3.95
CA PHE A 29 -7.22 9.04 4.91
C PHE A 29 -7.27 10.43 4.26
N ILE A 30 -8.14 11.28 4.79
CA ILE A 30 -8.16 12.71 4.50
C ILE A 30 -7.72 13.41 5.76
N SER A 31 -6.60 14.15 5.69
CA SER A 31 -6.04 14.91 6.81
C SER A 31 -6.50 16.35 6.77
N GLY A 32 -6.69 16.94 7.93
CA GLY A 32 -7.09 18.35 8.06
C GLY A 32 -8.56 18.59 7.71
N PHE A 33 -9.44 17.60 7.95
CA PHE A 33 -10.88 17.82 7.84
C PHE A 33 -11.32 18.90 8.84
N PRO A 34 -12.33 19.76 8.51
CA PRO A 34 -12.77 20.80 9.42
C PRO A 34 -13.05 20.30 10.84
N GLY A 35 -12.43 20.94 11.83
CA GLY A 35 -12.49 20.56 13.23
C GLY A 35 -11.47 19.51 13.67
N GLU A 36 -10.63 18.95 12.79
CA GLU A 36 -9.58 18.00 13.19
C GLU A 36 -8.54 18.69 14.08
N THR A 37 -8.38 18.17 15.30
CA THR A 37 -7.40 18.68 16.27
C THR A 37 -6.04 18.02 16.08
N GLU A 38 -5.01 18.56 16.76
CA GLU A 38 -3.67 17.96 16.77
C GLU A 38 -3.69 16.59 17.48
N GLU A 39 -4.42 16.49 18.58
CA GLU A 39 -4.56 15.24 19.33
C GLU A 39 -5.19 14.13 18.48
N GLU A 40 -6.21 14.46 17.66
CA GLU A 40 -6.84 13.50 16.76
C GLU A 40 -5.90 13.05 15.64
N HIS A 41 -5.07 13.98 15.11
CA HIS A 41 -4.04 13.63 14.15
C HIS A 41 -2.97 12.71 14.76
N GLU A 42 -2.48 13.02 15.96
CA GLU A 42 -1.50 12.18 16.68
C GLU A 42 -2.07 10.78 16.97
N GLU A 43 -3.36 10.70 17.35
CA GLU A 43 -4.04 9.41 17.54
C GLU A 43 -4.12 8.59 16.26
N LEU A 44 -4.41 9.23 15.11
CA LEU A 44 -4.41 8.58 13.81
C LEU A 44 -3.01 8.08 13.44
N MET A 45 -1.98 8.90 13.61
CA MET A 45 -0.59 8.53 13.38
C MET A 45 -0.19 7.31 14.22
N LYS A 46 -0.54 7.31 15.51
CA LYS A 46 -0.30 6.19 16.42
C LYS A 46 -1.01 4.93 15.96
N PHE A 47 -2.29 5.02 15.62
CA PHE A 47 -3.07 3.88 15.13
C PHE A 47 -2.46 3.29 13.86
N CYS A 48 -2.10 4.11 12.86
CA CYS A 48 -1.48 3.65 11.63
C CYS A 48 -0.14 2.95 11.87
N ARG A 49 0.67 3.47 12.82
CA ARG A 49 1.96 2.87 13.20
C ARG A 49 1.81 1.51 13.88
N GLU A 50 0.80 1.37 14.74
CA GLU A 50 0.54 0.12 15.46
C GLU A 50 -0.13 -0.93 14.57
N PHE A 51 -1.10 -0.49 13.76
CA PHE A 51 -1.87 -1.38 12.89
C PHE A 51 -1.07 -1.83 11.67
N LYS A 52 -0.22 -0.96 11.09
CA LYS A 52 0.63 -1.22 9.91
C LYS A 52 -0.18 -1.68 8.70
N PHE A 53 -0.92 -0.76 8.10
CA PHE A 53 -1.59 -1.04 6.82
C PHE A 53 -0.55 -1.37 5.75
N GLU A 54 -0.79 -2.40 4.95
CA GLU A 54 0.09 -2.74 3.83
C GLU A 54 0.07 -1.66 2.75
N ARG A 55 -1.07 -1.00 2.58
CA ARG A 55 -1.26 0.09 1.62
C ARG A 55 -2.08 1.21 2.28
N LEU A 56 -1.50 2.38 2.35
CA LEU A 56 -2.17 3.57 2.88
C LEU A 56 -1.88 4.76 1.98
N GLY A 57 -2.94 5.44 1.55
CA GLY A 57 -2.86 6.74 0.92
C GLY A 57 -3.38 7.84 1.85
N ALA A 58 -2.89 9.05 1.70
CA ALA A 58 -3.40 10.21 2.41
C ALA A 58 -3.55 11.41 1.48
N PHE A 59 -4.61 12.18 1.69
CA PHE A 59 -4.87 13.43 0.99
C PHE A 59 -5.09 14.55 2.00
N ALA A 60 -4.63 15.76 1.68
CA ALA A 60 -5.06 16.94 2.39
C ALA A 60 -6.52 17.23 2.04
N TYR A 61 -7.33 17.61 3.02
CA TYR A 61 -8.71 18.03 2.76
C TYR A 61 -8.74 19.21 1.80
N SER A 62 -9.57 19.11 0.76
CA SER A 62 -9.88 20.16 -0.19
C SER A 62 -11.30 20.66 0.02
N GLU A 63 -11.47 21.97 0.06
CA GLU A 63 -12.78 22.59 0.13
C GLU A 63 -13.43 22.53 -1.25
N GLU A 64 -14.56 21.83 -1.34
CA GLU A 64 -15.33 21.71 -2.57
C GLU A 64 -16.63 22.49 -2.45
N ASP A 65 -16.85 23.46 -3.34
CA ASP A 65 -18.05 24.29 -3.36
C ASP A 65 -19.33 23.45 -3.36
N GLY A 66 -20.30 23.86 -2.53
CA GLY A 66 -21.58 23.19 -2.42
C GLY A 66 -21.58 21.91 -1.56
N THR A 67 -20.46 21.58 -0.91
CA THR A 67 -20.43 20.50 0.09
C THR A 67 -20.70 21.04 1.48
N PRO A 68 -21.38 20.26 2.37
CA PRO A 68 -21.57 20.68 3.76
C PRO A 68 -20.25 20.91 4.50
N ALA A 69 -19.19 20.20 4.15
CA ALA A 69 -17.89 20.32 4.79
C ALA A 69 -17.21 21.68 4.53
N ALA A 70 -17.44 22.29 3.36
CA ALA A 70 -16.94 23.63 3.06
C ALA A 70 -17.58 24.71 3.95
N GLU A 71 -18.80 24.47 4.46
CA GLU A 71 -19.53 25.38 5.33
C GLU A 71 -19.27 25.16 6.82
N TYR A 72 -18.49 24.14 7.18
CA TYR A 72 -18.20 23.85 8.60
C TYR A 72 -17.33 24.97 9.18
N PRO A 73 -17.59 25.38 10.42
CA PRO A 73 -16.65 26.21 11.16
C PRO A 73 -15.35 25.42 11.42
N ASP A 74 -14.35 26.07 11.91
CA ASP A 74 -13.08 25.46 12.33
C ASP A 74 -12.30 24.81 11.16
N GLN A 75 -12.29 25.48 10.02
CA GLN A 75 -11.46 25.09 8.88
C GLN A 75 -9.98 25.06 9.30
N VAL A 76 -9.31 23.95 9.03
CA VAL A 76 -7.88 23.80 9.27
C VAL A 76 -7.12 24.57 8.18
N GLU A 77 -6.06 25.28 8.54
CA GLU A 77 -5.23 25.99 7.56
C GLU A 77 -4.59 25.04 6.55
N GLN A 78 -4.48 25.47 5.30
CA GLN A 78 -3.98 24.65 4.18
C GLN A 78 -2.60 24.06 4.47
N ALA A 79 -1.68 24.86 5.02
CA ALA A 79 -0.34 24.40 5.37
C ALA A 79 -0.35 23.28 6.43
N VAL A 80 -1.30 23.31 7.38
CA VAL A 80 -1.47 22.26 8.40
C VAL A 80 -2.05 21.00 7.78
N ARG A 81 -3.04 21.12 6.87
CA ARG A 81 -3.62 19.98 6.14
C ARG A 81 -2.53 19.22 5.36
N GLU A 82 -1.69 19.98 4.64
CA GLU A 82 -0.58 19.41 3.85
C GLU A 82 0.48 18.78 4.75
N LEU A 83 0.87 19.44 5.82
CA LEU A 83 1.83 18.91 6.78
C LEU A 83 1.38 17.57 7.38
N ARG A 84 0.12 17.49 7.82
CA ARG A 84 -0.45 16.27 8.38
C ARG A 84 -0.53 15.13 7.36
N ARG A 85 -0.93 15.43 6.11
CA ARG A 85 -0.86 14.46 5.01
C ARG A 85 0.57 13.95 4.81
N ASP A 86 1.55 14.84 4.76
CA ASP A 86 2.94 14.48 4.51
C ASP A 86 3.53 13.62 5.64
N GLN A 87 3.16 13.91 6.89
CA GLN A 87 3.52 13.07 8.04
C GLN A 87 2.96 11.65 7.94
N LEU A 88 1.68 11.49 7.54
CA LEU A 88 1.09 10.17 7.31
C LEU A 88 1.80 9.41 6.17
N ILE A 89 2.11 10.10 5.06
CA ILE A 89 2.81 9.49 3.93
C ILE A 89 4.22 9.08 4.31
N ALA A 90 4.98 9.95 5.02
CA ALA A 90 6.32 9.62 5.47
C ALA A 90 6.34 8.39 6.39
N GLN A 91 5.43 8.34 7.36
CA GLN A 91 5.29 7.17 8.22
C GLN A 91 4.92 5.90 7.43
N GLN A 92 4.02 6.02 6.44
CA GLN A 92 3.63 4.89 5.61
C GLN A 92 4.77 4.39 4.74
N GLN A 93 5.65 5.25 4.27
CA GLN A 93 6.84 4.83 3.51
C GLN A 93 7.70 3.86 4.32
N GLU A 94 7.99 4.17 5.59
CA GLU A 94 8.73 3.28 6.50
C GLU A 94 8.02 1.93 6.68
N ILE A 95 6.70 1.95 6.88
CA ILE A 95 5.89 0.72 7.03
C ILE A 95 5.91 -0.12 5.74
N SER A 96 5.85 0.54 4.59
CA SER A 96 5.85 -0.14 3.28
C SER A 96 7.22 -0.75 2.96
N GLU A 97 8.31 -0.10 3.33
CA GLU A 97 9.68 -0.65 3.22
C GLU A 97 9.85 -1.87 4.12
N ASP A 98 9.45 -1.79 5.39
CA ASP A 98 9.45 -2.91 6.32
C ASP A 98 8.65 -4.09 5.79
N PHE A 99 7.46 -3.82 5.21
CA PHE A 99 6.61 -4.84 4.63
C PHE A 99 7.28 -5.51 3.42
N ALA A 100 7.85 -4.74 2.50
CA ALA A 100 8.58 -5.26 1.35
C ALA A 100 9.77 -6.12 1.79
N LEU A 101 10.58 -5.65 2.74
CA LEU A 101 11.71 -6.38 3.31
C LEU A 101 11.28 -7.69 3.98
N SER A 102 10.15 -7.71 4.67
CA SER A 102 9.62 -8.92 5.32
C SER A 102 9.28 -10.04 4.35
N ARG A 103 9.08 -9.71 3.07
CA ARG A 103 8.76 -10.66 2.00
C ARG A 103 9.99 -11.34 1.40
N VAL A 104 11.19 -10.82 1.63
CA VAL A 104 12.43 -11.39 1.09
C VAL A 104 12.62 -12.81 1.62
N GLY A 105 12.91 -13.73 0.71
CA GLY A 105 13.06 -15.16 0.97
C GLY A 105 11.76 -15.96 0.83
N SER A 106 10.59 -15.32 0.72
CA SER A 106 9.30 -16.00 0.52
C SER A 106 9.13 -16.49 -0.91
N GLU A 107 8.36 -17.56 -1.06
CA GLU A 107 7.89 -18.08 -2.35
C GLU A 107 6.46 -17.57 -2.59
N VAL A 108 6.22 -17.04 -3.79
CA VAL A 108 4.96 -16.41 -4.15
C VAL A 108 4.55 -16.80 -5.57
N ASP A 109 3.26 -16.77 -5.82
CA ASP A 109 2.71 -16.85 -7.18
C ASP A 109 2.63 -15.41 -7.74
N VAL A 110 3.24 -15.21 -8.91
CA VAL A 110 3.26 -13.92 -9.61
C VAL A 110 2.55 -14.07 -10.95
N ILE A 111 1.59 -13.21 -11.22
CA ILE A 111 1.07 -13.04 -12.58
C ILE A 111 2.00 -12.11 -13.34
N VAL A 112 2.46 -12.53 -14.50
CA VAL A 112 3.33 -11.73 -15.38
C VAL A 112 2.47 -10.70 -16.11
N ASP A 113 2.74 -9.43 -15.88
CA ASP A 113 2.05 -8.33 -16.55
C ASP A 113 2.65 -7.98 -17.91
N GLY A 114 3.94 -8.24 -18.10
CA GLY A 114 4.64 -8.08 -19.37
C GLY A 114 6.09 -7.64 -19.20
N PHE A 115 6.72 -7.33 -20.33
CA PHE A 115 8.04 -6.70 -20.36
C PHE A 115 7.86 -5.19 -20.33
N ASN A 116 8.54 -4.55 -19.37
CA ASN A 116 8.52 -3.09 -19.24
C ASN A 116 9.83 -2.51 -19.82
N PRO A 117 9.74 -1.79 -20.95
CA PRO A 117 10.94 -1.27 -21.63
C PRO A 117 11.64 -0.14 -20.87
N ASP A 118 10.94 0.57 -19.98
CA ASP A 118 11.53 1.67 -19.19
C ASP A 118 12.51 1.14 -18.13
N PHE A 119 12.25 -0.08 -17.64
CA PHE A 119 13.10 -0.77 -16.67
C PHE A 119 13.96 -1.87 -17.30
N ASP A 120 13.78 -2.16 -18.60
CA ASP A 120 14.42 -3.28 -19.29
C ASP A 120 14.24 -4.62 -18.53
N ALA A 121 13.01 -4.85 -18.02
CA ALA A 121 12.71 -5.98 -17.15
C ALA A 121 11.30 -6.52 -17.33
N TRP A 122 11.12 -7.81 -17.06
CA TRP A 122 9.81 -8.39 -16.86
C TRP A 122 9.22 -7.95 -15.54
N VAL A 123 7.95 -7.60 -15.56
CA VAL A 123 7.21 -7.15 -14.38
C VAL A 123 5.95 -7.98 -14.18
N GLY A 124 5.53 -8.03 -12.93
CA GLY A 124 4.30 -8.71 -12.54
C GLY A 124 3.83 -8.25 -11.17
N ARG A 125 2.84 -8.94 -10.65
CA ARG A 125 2.26 -8.69 -9.32
C ARG A 125 1.84 -9.98 -8.64
N THR A 126 1.81 -9.97 -7.32
CA THR A 126 1.21 -11.06 -6.54
C THR A 126 -0.26 -10.76 -6.24
N THR A 127 -0.88 -11.56 -5.40
CA THR A 127 -2.26 -11.33 -4.93
C THR A 127 -2.40 -10.11 -3.99
N LEU A 128 -1.28 -9.51 -3.59
CA LEU A 128 -1.25 -8.39 -2.66
C LEU A 128 -1.12 -7.02 -3.34
N GLU A 129 -0.83 -7.00 -4.64
CA GLU A 129 -0.64 -5.78 -5.42
C GLU A 129 -1.82 -5.55 -6.38
N ALA A 130 -2.40 -4.35 -6.35
CA ALA A 130 -3.37 -3.91 -7.36
C ALA A 130 -2.63 -3.42 -8.62
N PRO A 131 -3.15 -3.73 -9.83
CA PRO A 131 -2.55 -3.27 -11.07
C PRO A 131 -2.49 -1.74 -11.13
N ASP A 132 -1.42 -1.19 -11.68
CA ASP A 132 -1.20 0.22 -12.01
C ASP A 132 -1.14 1.20 -10.82
N ILE A 133 -1.30 0.70 -9.58
CA ILE A 133 -1.36 1.55 -8.37
C ILE A 133 -0.30 1.15 -7.34
N ASP A 134 -0.07 -0.15 -7.20
CA ASP A 134 0.85 -0.70 -6.19
C ASP A 134 2.25 -0.94 -6.74
N PRO A 135 3.24 -1.14 -5.85
CA PRO A 135 4.57 -1.61 -6.23
C PRO A 135 4.51 -2.87 -7.11
N ILE A 136 5.49 -3.00 -7.97
CA ILE A 136 5.61 -4.11 -8.91
C ILE A 136 6.59 -5.17 -8.43
N VAL A 137 6.54 -6.34 -9.06
CA VAL A 137 7.53 -7.40 -8.89
C VAL A 137 8.36 -7.46 -10.16
N PHE A 138 9.65 -7.14 -10.07
CA PHE A 138 10.62 -7.38 -11.12
C PHE A 138 10.98 -8.86 -11.17
N ILE A 139 10.85 -9.48 -12.33
CA ILE A 139 11.06 -10.91 -12.51
C ILE A 139 12.30 -11.13 -13.38
N SER A 140 13.28 -11.82 -12.83
CA SER A 140 14.46 -12.21 -13.62
C SER A 140 14.08 -13.20 -14.71
N GLU A 141 14.67 -13.05 -15.90
CA GLU A 141 14.52 -14.02 -16.97
C GLU A 141 15.02 -15.41 -16.54
N PRO A 142 14.43 -16.49 -17.12
CA PRO A 142 14.94 -17.82 -16.89
C PRO A 142 16.42 -17.92 -17.30
N PRO A 143 17.28 -18.52 -16.49
CA PRO A 143 18.68 -18.71 -16.87
C PRO A 143 18.80 -19.52 -18.18
N ALA A 144 19.72 -19.10 -19.04
CA ALA A 144 19.96 -19.80 -20.28
C ALA A 144 20.27 -21.29 -20.02
N GLY A 145 19.58 -22.19 -20.72
CA GLY A 145 19.77 -23.62 -20.55
C GLY A 145 19.09 -24.24 -19.33
N SER A 146 18.32 -23.50 -18.56
CA SER A 146 17.57 -23.99 -17.37
C SER A 146 16.45 -24.97 -17.71
N GLY A 147 15.99 -25.00 -18.95
CA GLY A 147 14.79 -25.74 -19.38
C GLY A 147 13.47 -25.08 -18.97
N MET A 148 13.51 -23.94 -18.30
CA MET A 148 12.32 -23.17 -17.98
C MET A 148 11.74 -22.53 -19.25
N ALA A 149 10.40 -22.47 -19.33
CA ALA A 149 9.73 -21.73 -20.39
C ALA A 149 10.00 -20.23 -20.27
N ALA A 150 10.05 -19.55 -21.41
CA ALA A 150 10.12 -18.09 -21.46
C ALA A 150 8.94 -17.45 -20.72
N LEU A 151 9.13 -16.21 -20.27
CA LEU A 151 8.04 -15.45 -19.66
C LEU A 151 7.08 -14.97 -20.75
N GLU A 152 5.79 -15.05 -20.45
CA GLU A 152 4.72 -14.55 -21.31
C GLU A 152 3.70 -13.80 -20.45
N MET A 153 3.15 -12.71 -21.00
CA MET A 153 2.10 -11.93 -20.35
C MET A 153 0.90 -12.81 -20.00
N GLY A 154 0.36 -12.62 -18.79
CA GLY A 154 -0.81 -13.34 -18.28
C GLY A 154 -0.50 -14.70 -17.66
N GLN A 155 0.74 -15.19 -17.73
CA GLN A 155 1.13 -16.42 -17.05
C GLN A 155 1.26 -16.25 -15.55
N MET A 156 0.85 -17.27 -14.79
CA MET A 156 1.20 -17.43 -13.38
C MET A 156 2.53 -18.16 -13.25
N ARG A 157 3.46 -17.57 -12.51
CA ARG A 157 4.78 -18.15 -12.28
C ARG A 157 5.09 -18.20 -10.79
N LYS A 158 5.68 -19.30 -10.35
CA LYS A 158 6.25 -19.38 -8.99
C LYS A 158 7.58 -18.67 -8.95
N CYS A 159 7.71 -17.75 -8.01
CA CYS A 159 8.88 -16.93 -7.83
C CYS A 159 9.33 -16.92 -6.37
N LYS A 160 10.63 -16.74 -6.16
CA LYS A 160 11.19 -16.46 -4.86
C LYS A 160 11.60 -14.99 -4.82
N ILE A 161 11.11 -14.27 -3.81
CA ILE A 161 11.53 -12.89 -3.59
C ILE A 161 12.97 -12.90 -3.08
N VAL A 162 13.86 -12.19 -3.78
CA VAL A 162 15.30 -12.17 -3.48
C VAL A 162 15.80 -10.81 -3.03
N GLY A 163 15.03 -9.75 -3.26
CA GLY A 163 15.39 -8.40 -2.89
C GLY A 163 14.22 -7.43 -2.98
N THR A 164 14.49 -6.19 -2.64
CA THR A 164 13.56 -5.07 -2.76
C THR A 164 14.29 -3.84 -3.27
N SER A 165 13.61 -3.00 -4.05
CA SER A 165 14.07 -1.67 -4.43
C SER A 165 13.00 -0.67 -4.00
N LEU A 166 13.23 0.02 -2.87
CA LEU A 166 12.20 0.78 -2.15
C LEU A 166 11.02 -0.13 -1.78
N PHE A 167 9.93 -0.04 -2.51
CA PHE A 167 8.70 -0.81 -2.25
C PHE A 167 8.50 -1.95 -3.25
N ASP A 168 9.20 -1.89 -4.40
CA ASP A 168 9.14 -2.91 -5.43
C ASP A 168 9.92 -4.16 -5.00
N LEU A 169 9.50 -5.30 -5.51
CA LEU A 169 10.11 -6.58 -5.19
C LEU A 169 10.96 -7.07 -6.35
N GLU A 170 12.04 -7.73 -6.03
CA GLU A 170 12.86 -8.47 -6.99
C GLU A 170 12.67 -9.96 -6.79
N ALA A 171 12.41 -10.69 -7.85
CA ALA A 171 12.08 -12.09 -7.79
C ALA A 171 12.78 -12.94 -8.86
N ASN A 172 13.20 -14.12 -8.46
CA ASN A 172 13.71 -15.17 -9.36
C ASN A 172 12.65 -16.25 -9.55
N LEU A 173 12.56 -16.77 -10.76
CA LEU A 173 11.74 -17.93 -11.04
C LEU A 173 12.25 -19.16 -10.27
N ILE A 174 11.30 -19.96 -9.77
CA ILE A 174 11.58 -21.28 -9.20
C ILE A 174 10.95 -22.39 -10.04
N ILE A 175 11.60 -23.55 -10.05
CA ILE A 175 11.19 -24.73 -10.82
C ILE A 175 10.01 -25.41 -10.14
#